data_c5e0513d30e7e9ac6383aa4198d80831
#
_entry.id   c5e0513d30e7e9ac6383aa4198d80831
#
_cell.length_a   1.000
_cell.length_b   1.000
_cell.length_c   1.000
_cell.angle_alpha   90.00
_cell.angle_beta   90.00
_cell.angle_gamma   90.00
#
_symmetry.space_group_name_H-M   'P 1'
#
loop_
_entity.id
_entity.type
_entity.pdbx_description
1 polymer ?
#
loop_
_entity_poly.entity_id
_entity_poly.type
_entity_poly.pdbx_seq_one_letter_code
_entity_poly.pdbx_strand_id
1 'polypeptide(L)'
;MRKAIIIAALAASVCLLGGCDFFRQLAGRPTSQEIAAKRVLIEQAEAVARQREDSLKAAEALAREQRRQHIADSLALVDSLRRSTGRVVISSKRVDAAGTQLAYRYYVMIGAFSSPDNASRQAAKAEGAGYPATKIPFKNGFIAVGICPTNSLTEAYASLKKVSRESFCPADAWIINNE
;
A
#
# COMPACT_ATOMS: atom_id res chain seq x y z
N MET A 1 51.14 -66.54 34.91
CA MET A 1 51.19 -66.06 33.50
C MET A 1 49.79 -65.98 32.82
N ARG A 2 48.97 -67.02 32.87
CA ARG A 2 47.62 -66.99 32.21
C ARG A 2 46.67 -65.83 32.67
N LYS A 3 46.67 -65.51 33.98
CA LYS A 3 45.83 -64.42 34.51
C LYS A 3 46.28 -63.05 34.03
N ALA A 4 47.58 -62.83 33.85
CA ALA A 4 48.07 -61.52 33.31
C ALA A 4 47.73 -61.34 31.84
N ILE A 5 47.72 -62.42 31.06
CA ILE A 5 47.33 -62.37 29.64
C ILE A 5 45.84 -62.07 29.50
N ILE A 6 45.01 -62.64 30.37
CA ILE A 6 43.55 -62.38 30.33
C ILE A 6 43.24 -60.91 30.71
N ILE A 7 43.93 -60.36 31.71
CA ILE A 7 43.73 -58.94 32.11
C ILE A 7 44.26 -58.02 31.00
N ALA A 8 45.38 -58.34 30.37
CA ALA A 8 45.88 -57.53 29.23
C ALA A 8 44.94 -57.60 28.01
N ALA A 9 44.34 -58.76 27.71
CA ALA A 9 43.38 -58.90 26.63
C ALA A 9 42.05 -58.17 26.94
N LEU A 10 41.57 -58.14 28.17
CA LEU A 10 40.43 -57.46 28.62
C LEU A 10 40.66 -55.93 28.56
N ALA A 11 41.79 -55.44 28.97
CA ALA A 11 42.19 -54.03 28.88
C ALA A 11 42.31 -53.57 27.43
N ALA A 12 42.89 -54.38 26.55
CA ALA A 12 42.94 -54.08 25.11
C ALA A 12 41.53 -54.02 24.44
N SER A 13 40.63 -54.94 24.86
CA SER A 13 39.27 -54.97 24.35
C SER A 13 38.46 -53.72 24.75
N VAL A 14 38.64 -53.24 25.97
CA VAL A 14 37.98 -51.99 26.44
C VAL A 14 38.52 -50.77 25.71
N CYS A 15 39.78 -50.70 25.37
CA CYS A 15 40.38 -49.62 24.58
C CYS A 15 39.90 -49.58 23.13
N LEU A 16 39.51 -50.72 22.55
CA LEU A 16 39.04 -50.81 21.18
C LEU A 16 37.56 -50.41 21.04
N LEU A 17 36.76 -50.55 22.09
CA LEU A 17 35.32 -50.27 22.06
C LEU A 17 34.94 -48.82 22.47
N GLY A 18 35.80 -48.08 23.16
CA GLY A 18 35.49 -46.72 23.65
C GLY A 18 36.48 -45.63 23.29
N GLY A 19 37.46 -45.93 22.42
CA GLY A 19 38.72 -45.19 22.35
C GLY A 19 38.65 -43.73 21.90
N CYS A 20 37.78 -43.34 21.04
CA CYS A 20 37.84 -41.97 20.51
C CYS A 20 37.07 -40.95 21.35
N ASP A 21 35.89 -41.28 21.88
CA ASP A 21 35.07 -40.34 22.64
C ASP A 21 35.53 -40.15 24.08
N PHE A 22 36.14 -41.21 24.71
CA PHE A 22 36.72 -41.11 26.04
C PHE A 22 37.93 -40.13 26.08
N PHE A 23 38.81 -40.19 25.10
CA PHE A 23 39.95 -39.25 25.00
C PHE A 23 39.50 -37.83 24.65
N ARG A 24 38.43 -37.68 23.87
CA ARG A 24 37.86 -36.37 23.60
C ARG A 24 37.25 -35.71 24.84
N GLN A 25 36.53 -36.50 25.65
CA GLN A 25 35.92 -36.03 26.90
C GLN A 25 37.01 -35.65 27.92
N LEU A 26 38.08 -36.41 28.03
CA LEU A 26 39.22 -36.11 28.89
C LEU A 26 39.97 -34.84 28.46
N ALA A 27 40.00 -34.56 27.16
CA ALA A 27 40.60 -33.34 26.59
C ALA A 27 39.67 -32.13 26.56
N GLY A 28 38.47 -32.20 27.17
CA GLY A 28 37.47 -31.10 27.16
C GLY A 28 36.90 -30.80 25.78
N ARG A 29 36.99 -31.74 24.84
CA ARG A 29 36.46 -31.58 23.49
C ARG A 29 35.09 -32.26 23.38
N PRO A 30 34.16 -31.69 22.57
CA PRO A 30 32.83 -32.26 22.41
C PRO A 30 32.90 -33.69 21.86
N THR A 31 32.03 -34.56 22.39
CA THR A 31 31.89 -35.94 21.96
C THR A 31 31.26 -36.02 20.55
N SER A 32 31.42 -37.18 19.89
CA SER A 32 30.81 -37.39 18.57
C SER A 32 29.28 -37.22 18.58
N GLN A 33 28.66 -37.63 19.70
CA GLN A 33 27.21 -37.47 19.89
C GLN A 33 26.78 -36.00 20.04
N GLU A 34 27.53 -35.19 20.79
CA GLU A 34 27.26 -33.74 20.93
C GLU A 34 27.46 -32.99 19.62
N ILE A 35 28.46 -33.39 18.81
CA ILE A 35 28.67 -32.82 17.48
C ILE A 35 27.49 -33.18 16.55
N ALA A 36 27.04 -34.43 16.59
CA ALA A 36 25.90 -34.88 15.81
C ALA A 36 24.59 -34.13 16.22
N ALA A 37 24.36 -34.02 17.54
CA ALA A 37 23.21 -33.28 18.05
C ALA A 37 23.23 -31.79 17.63
N LYS A 38 24.39 -31.13 17.72
CA LYS A 38 24.55 -29.74 17.25
C LYS A 38 24.33 -29.58 15.74
N ARG A 39 24.78 -30.55 14.93
CA ARG A 39 24.52 -30.54 13.49
C ARG A 39 23.03 -30.60 13.16
N VAL A 40 22.29 -31.49 13.83
CA VAL A 40 20.83 -31.60 13.67
C VAL A 40 20.13 -30.30 14.06
N LEU A 41 20.53 -29.67 15.16
CA LEU A 41 19.98 -28.38 15.57
C LEU A 41 20.27 -27.26 14.58
N ILE A 42 21.47 -27.23 14.01
CA ILE A 42 21.84 -26.24 12.99
C ILE A 42 21.01 -26.47 11.72
N GLU A 43 20.89 -27.71 11.27
CA GLU A 43 20.10 -28.06 10.09
C GLU A 43 18.62 -27.72 10.26
N GLN A 44 18.07 -28.00 11.45
CA GLN A 44 16.70 -27.59 11.78
C GLN A 44 16.54 -26.07 11.80
N ALA A 45 17.47 -25.34 12.39
CA ALA A 45 17.46 -23.89 12.43
C ALA A 45 17.56 -23.29 11.00
N GLU A 46 18.41 -23.83 10.15
CA GLU A 46 18.53 -23.42 8.75
C GLU A 46 17.25 -23.73 7.95
N ALA A 47 16.63 -24.90 8.17
CA ALA A 47 15.39 -25.27 7.53
C ALA A 47 14.25 -24.28 7.90
N VAL A 48 14.13 -23.96 9.19
CA VAL A 48 13.16 -22.96 9.68
C VAL A 48 13.46 -21.56 9.12
N ALA A 49 14.74 -21.18 9.04
CA ALA A 49 15.14 -19.90 8.48
C ALA A 49 14.77 -19.79 6.99
N ARG A 50 15.03 -20.84 6.20
CA ARG A 50 14.64 -20.91 4.78
C ARG A 50 13.12 -20.85 4.61
N GLN A 51 12.38 -21.60 5.43
CA GLN A 51 10.90 -21.56 5.38
C GLN A 51 10.34 -20.18 5.69
N ARG A 52 10.93 -19.47 6.67
CA ARG A 52 10.54 -18.06 6.97
C ARG A 52 10.87 -17.13 5.80
N GLU A 53 12.04 -17.26 5.21
CA GLU A 53 12.43 -16.44 4.05
C GLU A 53 11.50 -16.66 2.86
N ASP A 54 11.16 -17.90 2.56
CA ASP A 54 10.23 -18.25 1.48
C ASP A 54 8.82 -17.70 1.76
N SER A 55 8.36 -17.79 3.01
CA SER A 55 7.06 -17.24 3.40
C SER A 55 7.02 -15.70 3.29
N LEU A 56 8.11 -15.01 3.64
CA LEU A 56 8.22 -13.56 3.48
C LEU A 56 8.22 -13.17 1.99
N LYS A 57 8.99 -13.87 1.15
CA LYS A 57 9.00 -13.63 -0.30
C LYS A 57 7.62 -13.85 -0.93
N ALA A 58 6.91 -14.91 -0.51
CA ALA A 58 5.55 -15.17 -0.97
C ALA A 58 4.57 -14.08 -0.53
N ALA A 59 4.65 -13.61 0.72
CA ALA A 59 3.82 -12.53 1.23
C ALA A 59 4.08 -11.20 0.51
N GLU A 60 5.36 -10.87 0.22
CA GLU A 60 5.70 -9.68 -0.57
C GLU A 60 5.20 -9.76 -2.01
N ALA A 61 5.32 -10.92 -2.65
CA ALA A 61 4.81 -11.13 -4.00
C ALA A 61 3.29 -10.94 -4.05
N LEU A 62 2.55 -11.50 -3.10
CA LEU A 62 1.13 -11.33 -2.98
C LEU A 62 0.75 -9.85 -2.76
N ALA A 63 1.44 -9.16 -1.86
CA ALA A 63 1.20 -7.75 -1.60
C ALA A 63 1.50 -6.84 -2.82
N ARG A 64 2.49 -7.20 -3.63
CA ARG A 64 2.78 -6.49 -4.90
C ARG A 64 1.68 -6.71 -5.92
N GLU A 65 1.19 -7.94 -6.04
CA GLU A 65 0.10 -8.27 -6.96
C GLU A 65 -1.21 -7.58 -6.57
N GLN A 66 -1.58 -7.61 -5.29
CA GLN A 66 -2.74 -6.88 -4.79
C GLN A 66 -2.66 -5.37 -5.07
N ARG A 67 -1.48 -4.76 -4.90
CA ARG A 67 -1.28 -3.35 -5.26
C ARG A 67 -1.45 -3.10 -6.76
N ARG A 68 -0.93 -3.98 -7.62
CA ARG A 68 -1.11 -3.88 -9.07
C ARG A 68 -2.57 -3.97 -9.47
N GLN A 69 -3.30 -4.93 -8.91
CA GLN A 69 -4.74 -5.10 -9.15
C GLN A 69 -5.52 -3.87 -8.68
N HIS A 70 -5.26 -3.36 -7.49
CA HIS A 70 -5.92 -2.16 -6.99
C HIS A 70 -5.67 -0.92 -7.88
N ILE A 71 -4.45 -0.76 -8.40
CA ILE A 71 -4.13 0.32 -9.36
C ILE A 71 -4.89 0.10 -10.67
N ALA A 72 -4.90 -1.11 -11.21
CA ALA A 72 -5.61 -1.43 -12.45
C ALA A 72 -7.12 -1.19 -12.32
N ASP A 73 -7.74 -1.63 -11.22
CA ASP A 73 -9.15 -1.42 -10.92
C ASP A 73 -9.48 0.07 -10.78
N SER A 74 -8.61 0.82 -10.11
CA SER A 74 -8.76 2.27 -9.96
C SER A 74 -8.71 2.99 -11.32
N LEU A 75 -7.78 2.61 -12.19
CA LEU A 75 -7.68 3.16 -13.55
C LEU A 75 -8.89 2.79 -14.41
N ALA A 76 -9.34 1.54 -14.35
CA ALA A 76 -10.53 1.09 -15.07
C ALA A 76 -11.78 1.83 -14.60
N LEU A 77 -11.91 2.08 -13.29
CA LEU A 77 -13.00 2.88 -12.73
C LEU A 77 -12.97 4.32 -13.23
N VAL A 78 -11.81 4.98 -13.22
CA VAL A 78 -11.64 6.34 -13.75
C VAL A 78 -12.03 6.41 -15.22
N ASP A 79 -11.58 5.48 -16.04
CA ASP A 79 -11.93 5.41 -17.47
C ASP A 79 -13.42 5.15 -17.69
N SER A 80 -14.03 4.30 -16.90
CA SER A 80 -15.47 4.04 -16.93
C SER A 80 -16.26 5.30 -16.57
N LEU A 81 -15.87 5.98 -15.48
CA LEU A 81 -16.53 7.22 -15.03
C LEU A 81 -16.35 8.34 -16.07
N ARG A 82 -15.16 8.48 -16.63
CA ARG A 82 -14.87 9.45 -17.70
C ARG A 82 -15.78 9.23 -18.92
N ARG A 83 -15.91 7.98 -19.36
CA ARG A 83 -16.78 7.62 -20.49
C ARG A 83 -18.26 7.85 -20.17
N SER A 84 -18.70 7.48 -18.97
CA SER A 84 -20.13 7.61 -18.58
C SER A 84 -20.55 9.06 -18.35
N THR A 85 -19.63 9.95 -17.95
CA THR A 85 -19.96 11.37 -17.71
C THR A 85 -19.74 12.24 -18.94
N GLY A 86 -18.98 11.78 -19.94
CA GLY A 86 -18.66 12.59 -21.13
C GLY A 86 -17.93 13.91 -20.83
N ARG A 87 -17.45 14.11 -19.60
CA ARG A 87 -16.96 15.38 -19.07
C ARG A 87 -15.44 15.37 -18.92
N VAL A 88 -14.83 16.48 -19.24
CA VAL A 88 -13.39 16.65 -19.27
C VAL A 88 -12.91 17.21 -17.94
N VAL A 89 -11.82 16.65 -17.42
CA VAL A 89 -11.04 17.27 -16.34
C VAL A 89 -10.27 18.45 -16.94
N ILE A 90 -10.49 19.64 -16.42
CA ILE A 90 -9.85 20.87 -16.88
C ILE A 90 -8.76 21.26 -15.88
N SER A 91 -7.53 21.50 -16.35
CA SER A 91 -6.46 22.02 -15.50
C SER A 91 -6.74 23.47 -15.10
N SER A 92 -6.45 23.83 -13.84
CA SER A 92 -6.58 25.20 -13.33
C SER A 92 -5.71 26.19 -14.10
N LYS A 93 -4.56 25.75 -14.63
CA LYS A 93 -3.69 26.56 -15.51
C LYS A 93 -4.38 26.97 -16.81
N ARG A 94 -5.29 26.15 -17.34
CA ARG A 94 -6.08 26.47 -18.53
C ARG A 94 -7.18 27.50 -18.24
N VAL A 95 -7.67 27.53 -16.99
CA VAL A 95 -8.79 28.37 -16.60
C VAL A 95 -8.33 29.63 -15.89
N ASP A 96 -7.00 29.79 -15.74
CA ASP A 96 -6.39 30.98 -15.11
C ASP A 96 -7.06 31.33 -13.76
N ALA A 97 -7.11 30.38 -12.83
CA ALA A 97 -7.58 30.66 -11.49
C ALA A 97 -6.73 31.77 -10.86
N ALA A 98 -7.34 32.89 -10.54
CA ALA A 98 -6.63 34.08 -10.07
C ALA A 98 -6.20 33.90 -8.62
N GLY A 99 -4.96 33.43 -8.40
CA GLY A 99 -4.26 33.57 -7.10
C GLY A 99 -4.88 32.86 -5.89
N THR A 100 -5.98 32.13 -6.02
CA THR A 100 -6.60 31.40 -4.93
C THR A 100 -5.85 30.10 -4.73
N GLN A 101 -5.13 29.97 -3.62
CA GLN A 101 -4.56 28.68 -3.21
C GLN A 101 -5.71 27.74 -2.85
N LEU A 102 -6.00 26.81 -3.75
CA LEU A 102 -6.93 25.71 -3.49
C LEU A 102 -6.26 24.67 -2.62
N ALA A 103 -6.90 24.29 -1.51
CA ALA A 103 -6.33 23.34 -0.55
C ALA A 103 -6.29 21.89 -1.08
N TYR A 104 -7.12 21.58 -2.08
CA TYR A 104 -7.26 20.25 -2.64
C TYR A 104 -6.96 20.24 -4.13
N ARG A 105 -6.57 19.07 -4.64
CA ARG A 105 -6.19 18.88 -6.03
C ARG A 105 -7.39 18.90 -6.99
N TYR A 106 -8.52 18.38 -6.55
CA TYR A 106 -9.73 18.29 -7.39
C TYR A 106 -10.94 18.90 -6.71
N TYR A 107 -11.77 19.56 -7.52
CA TYR A 107 -13.08 20.07 -7.13
C TYR A 107 -14.08 19.77 -8.24
N VAL A 108 -15.32 19.46 -7.88
CA VAL A 108 -16.45 19.40 -8.82
C VAL A 108 -17.03 20.80 -8.99
N MET A 109 -16.95 21.31 -10.20
CA MET A 109 -17.41 22.66 -10.53
C MET A 109 -18.87 22.63 -10.96
N ILE A 110 -19.71 23.37 -10.28
CA ILE A 110 -21.16 23.45 -10.51
C ILE A 110 -21.61 24.74 -11.20
N GLY A 111 -20.67 25.44 -11.79
CA GLY A 111 -20.92 26.62 -12.63
C GLY A 111 -19.85 27.69 -12.48
N ALA A 112 -19.77 28.57 -13.48
CA ALA A 112 -18.94 29.76 -13.45
C ALA A 112 -19.80 30.95 -13.83
N PHE A 113 -19.75 32.03 -13.05
CA PHE A 113 -20.67 33.16 -13.12
C PHE A 113 -19.91 34.47 -13.26
N SER A 114 -20.39 35.37 -14.09
CA SER A 114 -19.87 36.73 -14.19
C SER A 114 -20.30 37.62 -13.03
N SER A 115 -21.46 37.29 -12.39
CA SER A 115 -21.98 38.01 -11.22
C SER A 115 -21.63 37.30 -9.92
N PRO A 116 -21.02 38.01 -8.93
CA PRO A 116 -20.76 37.46 -7.60
C PRO A 116 -22.02 36.96 -6.87
N ASP A 117 -23.16 37.66 -7.09
CA ASP A 117 -24.42 37.27 -6.46
C ASP A 117 -24.96 35.96 -7.01
N ASN A 118 -24.80 35.69 -8.30
CA ASN A 118 -25.19 34.42 -8.90
C ASN A 118 -24.31 33.28 -8.39
N ALA A 119 -22.99 33.52 -8.28
CA ALA A 119 -22.06 32.54 -7.68
C ALA A 119 -22.45 32.28 -6.21
N SER A 120 -22.78 33.30 -5.43
CA SER A 120 -23.17 33.14 -4.03
C SER A 120 -24.49 32.41 -3.89
N ARG A 121 -25.49 32.68 -4.76
CA ARG A 121 -26.76 31.93 -4.78
C ARG A 121 -26.54 30.44 -5.13
N GLN A 122 -25.66 30.15 -6.08
CA GLN A 122 -25.36 28.77 -6.44
C GLN A 122 -24.62 28.05 -5.32
N ALA A 123 -23.68 28.72 -4.66
CA ALA A 123 -22.99 28.19 -3.48
C ALA A 123 -23.97 27.87 -2.35
N ALA A 124 -24.87 28.81 -2.02
CA ALA A 124 -25.90 28.62 -0.99
C ALA A 124 -26.83 27.43 -1.27
N LYS A 125 -27.20 27.20 -2.55
CA LYS A 125 -28.01 26.03 -2.93
C LYS A 125 -27.28 24.73 -2.66
N ALA A 126 -25.95 24.64 -2.97
CA ALA A 126 -25.13 23.46 -2.71
C ALA A 126 -24.96 23.26 -1.21
N GLU A 127 -24.67 24.30 -0.45
CA GLU A 127 -24.54 24.26 1.01
C GLU A 127 -25.83 23.82 1.70
N GLY A 128 -26.98 24.32 1.23
CA GLY A 128 -28.29 23.89 1.71
C GLY A 128 -28.60 22.42 1.43
N ALA A 129 -27.95 21.82 0.43
CA ALA A 129 -28.00 20.37 0.12
C ALA A 129 -26.92 19.58 0.85
N GLY A 130 -26.12 20.19 1.73
CA GLY A 130 -25.07 19.52 2.51
C GLY A 130 -23.72 19.40 1.80
N TYR A 131 -23.49 20.17 0.72
CA TYR A 131 -22.22 20.19 -0.01
C TYR A 131 -21.49 21.50 0.25
N PRO A 132 -20.41 21.53 1.06
CA PRO A 132 -19.60 22.73 1.27
C PRO A 132 -19.10 23.29 -0.05
N ALA A 133 -19.32 24.61 -0.30
CA ALA A 133 -18.98 25.25 -1.54
C ALA A 133 -17.79 26.20 -1.39
N THR A 134 -16.89 26.19 -2.39
CA THR A 134 -15.76 27.11 -2.50
C THR A 134 -15.92 27.98 -3.74
N LYS A 135 -15.85 29.30 -3.58
CA LYS A 135 -15.87 30.25 -4.71
C LYS A 135 -14.43 30.46 -5.20
N ILE A 136 -14.21 30.22 -6.48
CA ILE A 136 -12.88 30.27 -7.12
C ILE A 136 -12.91 31.36 -8.17
N PRO A 137 -12.26 32.53 -7.93
CA PRO A 137 -12.18 33.59 -8.92
C PRO A 137 -11.23 33.20 -10.04
N PHE A 138 -11.63 33.48 -11.28
CA PHE A 138 -10.80 33.31 -12.47
C PHE A 138 -10.29 34.65 -12.96
N LYS A 139 -9.15 34.69 -13.65
CA LYS A 139 -8.54 35.93 -14.19
C LYS A 139 -9.41 36.63 -15.22
N ASN A 140 -10.31 35.92 -15.87
CA ASN A 140 -11.28 36.47 -16.81
C ASN A 140 -12.51 37.18 -16.14
N GLY A 141 -12.48 37.32 -14.80
CA GLY A 141 -13.54 37.95 -14.03
C GLY A 141 -14.72 37.05 -13.66
N PHE A 142 -14.71 35.76 -14.09
CA PHE A 142 -15.72 34.81 -13.66
C PHE A 142 -15.42 34.26 -12.27
N ILE A 143 -16.46 33.94 -11.52
CA ILE A 143 -16.37 33.25 -10.25
C ILE A 143 -16.99 31.87 -10.42
N ALA A 144 -16.16 30.83 -10.30
CA ALA A 144 -16.63 29.46 -10.34
C ALA A 144 -16.97 28.96 -8.94
N VAL A 145 -17.92 28.03 -8.86
CA VAL A 145 -18.35 27.41 -7.60
C VAL A 145 -17.92 25.95 -7.64
N GLY A 146 -16.99 25.60 -6.76
CA GLY A 146 -16.46 24.24 -6.58
C GLY A 146 -17.00 23.61 -5.31
N ILE A 147 -17.29 22.32 -5.37
CA ILE A 147 -17.75 21.48 -4.25
C ILE A 147 -16.97 20.17 -4.22
N CYS A 148 -17.16 19.36 -3.20
CA CYS A 148 -16.54 18.04 -3.05
C CYS A 148 -15.01 18.09 -3.24
N PRO A 149 -14.28 18.86 -2.42
CA PRO A 149 -12.82 18.92 -2.49
C PRO A 149 -12.21 17.57 -2.19
N THR A 150 -11.27 17.09 -3.04
CA THR A 150 -10.55 15.83 -2.84
C THR A 150 -9.19 15.83 -3.52
N ASN A 151 -8.27 14.96 -3.06
CA ASN A 151 -6.98 14.74 -3.70
C ASN A 151 -6.99 13.50 -4.62
N SER A 152 -8.12 12.80 -4.72
CA SER A 152 -8.29 11.60 -5.54
C SER A 152 -9.16 11.89 -6.77
N LEU A 153 -8.61 11.62 -7.97
CA LEU A 153 -9.38 11.77 -9.21
C LEU A 153 -10.57 10.81 -9.26
N THR A 154 -10.43 9.60 -8.73
CA THR A 154 -11.51 8.60 -8.65
C THR A 154 -12.66 9.10 -7.79
N GLU A 155 -12.34 9.70 -6.62
CA GLU A 155 -13.36 10.31 -5.74
C GLU A 155 -14.03 11.53 -6.39
N ALA A 156 -13.27 12.35 -7.10
CA ALA A 156 -13.82 13.48 -7.82
C ALA A 156 -14.85 13.05 -8.88
N TYR A 157 -14.56 11.98 -9.64
CA TYR A 157 -15.53 11.41 -10.60
C TYR A 157 -16.74 10.78 -9.91
N ALA A 158 -16.54 10.05 -8.81
CA ALA A 158 -17.64 9.49 -8.03
C ALA A 158 -18.54 10.58 -7.48
N SER A 159 -17.95 11.66 -6.96
CA SER A 159 -18.65 12.84 -6.46
C SER A 159 -19.42 13.54 -7.59
N LEU A 160 -18.80 13.75 -8.76
CA LEU A 160 -19.48 14.33 -9.92
C LEU A 160 -20.70 13.50 -10.34
N LYS A 161 -20.57 12.17 -10.37
CA LYS A 161 -21.68 11.28 -10.69
C LYS A 161 -22.82 11.35 -9.68
N LYS A 162 -22.48 11.47 -8.39
CA LYS A 162 -23.45 11.63 -7.30
C LYS A 162 -24.16 12.97 -7.40
N VAL A 163 -23.39 14.06 -7.47
CA VAL A 163 -23.90 15.44 -7.49
C VAL A 163 -24.70 15.73 -8.76
N SER A 164 -24.37 15.13 -9.91
CA SER A 164 -25.13 15.34 -11.16
C SER A 164 -26.58 14.87 -11.10
N ARG A 165 -27.00 14.19 -10.05
CA ARG A 165 -28.40 13.80 -9.79
C ARG A 165 -29.15 14.82 -8.93
N GLU A 166 -28.43 15.75 -8.31
CA GLU A 166 -28.99 16.77 -7.44
C GLU A 166 -29.62 17.90 -8.27
N SER A 167 -30.72 18.45 -7.80
CA SER A 167 -31.48 19.49 -8.51
C SER A 167 -30.71 20.79 -8.70
N PHE A 168 -29.74 21.10 -7.85
CA PHE A 168 -28.88 22.29 -7.95
C PHE A 168 -27.73 22.13 -8.95
N CYS A 169 -27.43 20.90 -9.38
CA CYS A 169 -26.27 20.61 -10.24
C CYS A 169 -26.64 20.85 -11.71
N PRO A 170 -25.91 21.72 -12.42
CA PRO A 170 -26.16 21.92 -13.85
C PRO A 170 -25.68 20.72 -14.66
N ALA A 171 -26.26 20.57 -15.85
CA ALA A 171 -25.90 19.45 -16.74
C ALA A 171 -24.45 19.49 -17.24
N ASP A 172 -23.80 20.64 -17.22
CA ASP A 172 -22.45 20.94 -17.68
C ASP A 172 -21.39 21.00 -16.56
N ALA A 173 -21.71 20.52 -15.35
CA ALA A 173 -20.74 20.45 -14.25
C ALA A 173 -19.49 19.65 -14.68
N TRP A 174 -18.28 20.07 -14.25
CA TRP A 174 -17.00 19.47 -14.62
C TRP A 174 -16.08 19.32 -13.42
N ILE A 175 -14.91 18.71 -13.62
CA ILE A 175 -13.87 18.61 -12.58
C ILE A 175 -12.73 19.57 -12.93
N ILE A 176 -12.28 20.36 -11.97
CA ILE A 176 -11.06 21.15 -12.08
C ILE A 176 -9.92 20.38 -11.40
N ASN A 177 -8.73 20.34 -12.04
CA ASN A 177 -7.49 19.85 -11.47
C ASN A 177 -6.61 21.04 -11.12
N ASN A 178 -6.32 21.22 -9.84
CA ASN A 178 -5.40 22.24 -9.32
C ASN A 178 -3.98 21.64 -9.32
N GLU A 179 -3.17 21.96 -10.32
CA GLU A 179 -1.77 21.55 -10.48
C GLU A 179 -0.81 22.58 -9.88
#